data_4276a3f9c2b13d1846f4e9173aeb85f9
#
_entry.id   4276a3f9c2b13d1846f4e9173aeb85f9
#
_cell.length_a   1.000
_cell.length_b   1.000
_cell.length_c   1.000
_cell.angle_alpha   90.00
_cell.angle_beta   90.00
_cell.angle_gamma   90.00
#
_symmetry.space_group_name_H-M   'P 1'
#
loop_
_entity.id
_entity.type
_entity.pdbx_description
1 polymer ?
#
loop_
_entity_poly.entity_id
_entity_poly.type
_entity_poly.pdbx_seq_one_letter_code
_entity_poly.pdbx_strand_id
1 'polypeptide(L)'
;YGDDPCTCFQLKGSDSYSASEREMNQKMHKAISIIQFKAEGQIIKRHPEFGLEKRNLLHHIDFERGVLELGGKEYKMLDMNFPTVDPKDPYAFTPEEADIMERLERAFMNCEKLQQHMKFLLAKGSLYKVYNNNLLYHGCVPLNKDGTFKEVEIYGKQYKGKALYDILDNYVRKGFVAVDKAEREKGRDMMWYIWLNENSPLFGKDKMATFERYFLAEKETHKEVKNPYYDMLENEEVL
;
A
#
# COMPACT_ATOMS: atom_id res chain seq x y z
N TYR A 1 12.93 19.28 7.37
CA TYR A 1 13.17 18.67 8.68
C TYR A 1 14.25 19.41 9.50
N GLY A 2 14.81 20.51 8.98
CA GLY A 2 15.79 21.31 9.70
C GLY A 2 16.97 20.48 10.22
N ASP A 3 17.27 20.57 11.51
CA ASP A 3 18.36 19.85 12.16
C ASP A 3 17.98 18.42 12.62
N ASP A 4 16.77 17.93 12.29
CA ASP A 4 16.37 16.56 12.59
C ASP A 4 17.20 15.57 11.77
N PRO A 5 17.97 14.67 12.42
CA PRO A 5 18.81 13.70 11.73
C PRO A 5 17.98 12.56 11.10
N CYS A 6 16.67 12.50 11.30
CA CYS A 6 15.75 11.47 10.76
C CYS A 6 16.26 10.05 11.03
N THR A 7 16.69 9.75 12.25
CA THR A 7 17.36 8.50 12.63
C THR A 7 16.51 7.25 12.40
N CYS A 8 15.18 7.36 12.39
CA CYS A 8 14.26 6.25 12.05
C CYS A 8 14.39 5.80 10.59
N PHE A 9 15.03 6.58 9.72
CA PHE A 9 15.17 6.35 8.28
C PHE A 9 16.62 6.04 7.88
N GLN A 10 17.38 5.35 8.72
CA GLN A 10 18.75 4.96 8.43
C GLN A 10 18.85 4.07 7.19
N LEU A 11 19.79 4.38 6.32
CA LEU A 11 20.07 3.62 5.11
C LEU A 11 21.06 2.48 5.41
N LYS A 12 20.71 1.27 4.99
CA LYS A 12 21.64 0.13 5.00
C LYS A 12 22.63 0.25 3.83
N GLY A 13 23.90 -0.12 4.07
CA GLY A 13 24.92 -0.10 3.01
C GLY A 13 25.35 1.31 2.57
N SER A 14 25.15 2.31 3.43
CA SER A 14 25.49 3.71 3.14
C SER A 14 26.94 4.09 3.47
N ASP A 15 27.83 3.12 3.69
CA ASP A 15 29.23 3.36 4.12
C ASP A 15 30.03 4.14 3.07
N SER A 16 29.64 4.05 1.78
CA SER A 16 30.25 4.80 0.68
C SER A 16 29.80 6.26 0.57
N TYR A 17 28.74 6.66 1.28
CA TYR A 17 28.23 8.03 1.24
C TYR A 17 28.90 8.90 2.30
N SER A 18 29.11 10.18 1.98
CA SER A 18 29.50 11.19 2.96
C SER A 18 28.43 11.37 4.04
N ALA A 19 28.78 11.97 5.17
CA ALA A 19 27.82 12.26 6.24
C ALA A 19 26.65 13.14 5.75
N SER A 20 26.95 14.15 4.92
CA SER A 20 25.94 15.05 4.34
C SER A 20 25.00 14.33 3.38
N GLU A 21 25.52 13.43 2.55
CA GLU A 21 24.68 12.62 1.64
C GLU A 21 23.77 11.66 2.41
N ARG A 22 24.28 11.02 3.47
CA ARG A 22 23.47 10.16 4.33
C ARG A 22 22.32 10.93 4.98
N GLU A 23 22.62 12.09 5.55
CA GLU A 23 21.61 12.95 6.19
C GLU A 23 20.55 13.40 5.16
N MET A 24 20.97 13.87 4.00
CA MET A 24 20.05 14.27 2.94
C MET A 24 19.15 13.10 2.51
N ASN A 25 19.72 11.92 2.28
CA ASN A 25 18.95 10.73 1.89
C ASN A 25 17.95 10.28 2.97
N GLN A 26 18.31 10.39 4.26
CA GLN A 26 17.40 10.09 5.37
C GLN A 26 16.22 11.07 5.40
N LYS A 27 16.48 12.37 5.22
CA LYS A 27 15.44 13.40 5.14
C LYS A 27 14.51 13.19 3.93
N MET A 28 15.09 12.88 2.77
CA MET A 28 14.31 12.59 1.56
C MET A 28 13.44 11.33 1.73
N HIS A 29 13.99 10.29 2.36
CA HIS A 29 13.26 9.05 2.63
C HIS A 29 12.08 9.30 3.59
N LYS A 30 12.29 10.04 4.68
CA LYS A 30 11.21 10.44 5.60
C LYS A 30 10.15 11.27 4.87
N ALA A 31 10.56 12.26 4.08
CA ALA A 31 9.63 13.13 3.34
C ALA A 31 8.74 12.34 2.38
N ILE A 32 9.31 11.48 1.54
CA ILE A 32 8.52 10.68 0.60
C ILE A 32 7.61 9.66 1.31
N SER A 33 8.05 9.11 2.45
CA SER A 33 7.22 8.20 3.26
C SER A 33 5.99 8.92 3.84
N ILE A 34 6.16 10.15 4.34
CA ILE A 34 5.02 10.95 4.83
C ILE A 34 4.06 11.30 3.69
N ILE A 35 4.57 11.69 2.53
CA ILE A 35 3.76 11.93 1.32
C ILE A 35 2.98 10.66 0.94
N GLN A 36 3.62 9.49 0.98
CA GLN A 36 2.97 8.20 0.72
C GLN A 36 1.82 7.94 1.71
N PHE A 37 2.05 8.09 3.01
CA PHE A 37 0.98 7.87 4.02
C PHE A 37 -0.17 8.86 3.85
N LYS A 38 0.09 10.11 3.45
CA LYS A 38 -0.95 11.07 3.10
C LYS A 38 -1.75 10.62 1.88
N ALA A 39 -1.08 10.22 0.80
CA ALA A 39 -1.73 9.73 -0.42
C ALA A 39 -2.61 8.49 -0.14
N GLU A 40 -2.09 7.52 0.62
CA GLU A 40 -2.83 6.33 1.04
C GLU A 40 -4.07 6.69 1.86
N GLY A 41 -3.93 7.59 2.84
CA GLY A 41 -5.05 8.05 3.65
C GLY A 41 -6.14 8.76 2.85
N GLN A 42 -5.76 9.50 1.79
CA GLN A 42 -6.73 10.10 0.85
C GLN A 42 -7.51 9.02 0.08
N ILE A 43 -6.87 7.92 -0.34
CA ILE A 43 -7.55 6.80 -1.00
C ILE A 43 -8.50 6.11 -0.01
N ILE A 44 -8.05 5.82 1.21
CA ILE A 44 -8.88 5.21 2.26
C ILE A 44 -10.12 6.05 2.54
N LYS A 45 -9.97 7.38 2.65
CA LYS A 45 -11.09 8.30 2.84
C LYS A 45 -12.11 8.28 1.69
N ARG A 46 -11.65 8.09 0.43
CA ARG A 46 -12.54 8.00 -0.74
C ARG A 46 -13.24 6.64 -0.84
N HIS A 47 -12.65 5.59 -0.28
CA HIS A 47 -13.09 4.20 -0.42
C HIS A 47 -13.26 3.51 0.94
N PRO A 48 -14.26 3.93 1.76
CA PRO A 48 -14.54 3.24 3.03
C PRO A 48 -14.91 1.76 2.82
N GLU A 49 -15.44 1.41 1.65
CA GLU A 49 -15.73 0.02 1.25
C GLU A 49 -14.49 -0.88 1.16
N PHE A 50 -13.28 -0.32 1.13
CA PHE A 50 -12.03 -1.10 1.19
C PHE A 50 -11.72 -1.65 2.59
N GLY A 51 -12.42 -1.17 3.63
CA GLY A 51 -12.28 -1.64 5.02
C GLY A 51 -10.90 -1.36 5.62
N LEU A 52 -10.25 -0.27 5.20
CA LEU A 52 -8.87 0.08 5.58
C LEU A 52 -8.77 1.25 6.56
N GLU A 53 -9.87 1.71 7.16
CA GLU A 53 -9.89 2.86 8.09
C GLU A 53 -8.90 2.68 9.24
N LYS A 54 -8.74 1.44 9.74
CA LYS A 54 -7.73 1.09 10.76
C LYS A 54 -6.28 1.38 10.33
N ARG A 55 -6.04 1.61 9.03
CA ARG A 55 -4.73 1.97 8.45
C ARG A 55 -4.54 3.47 8.25
N ASN A 56 -5.50 4.29 8.62
CA ASN A 56 -5.38 5.74 8.67
C ASN A 56 -4.52 6.20 9.86
N LEU A 57 -3.27 5.75 9.91
CA LEU A 57 -2.40 5.82 11.09
C LEU A 57 -2.08 7.24 11.53
N LEU A 58 -1.98 8.22 10.61
CA LEU A 58 -1.76 9.62 10.98
C LEU A 58 -2.89 10.20 11.82
N HIS A 59 -4.13 9.69 11.70
CA HIS A 59 -5.27 10.09 12.56
C HIS A 59 -5.19 9.51 13.97
N HIS A 60 -4.44 8.42 14.16
CA HIS A 60 -4.31 7.74 15.44
C HIS A 60 -3.13 8.26 16.27
N ILE A 61 -2.40 9.27 15.78
CA ILE A 61 -1.32 9.92 16.51
C ILE A 61 -1.89 10.98 17.45
N ASP A 62 -1.62 10.82 18.74
CA ASP A 62 -1.71 11.92 19.70
C ASP A 62 -0.41 12.72 19.66
N PHE A 63 -0.45 13.86 18.97
CA PHE A 63 0.71 14.73 18.77
C PHE A 63 1.18 15.43 20.05
N GLU A 64 0.30 15.63 21.05
CA GLU A 64 0.67 16.25 22.32
C GLU A 64 1.41 15.26 23.23
N ARG A 65 0.92 14.00 23.28
CA ARG A 65 1.48 12.95 24.12
C ARG A 65 2.58 12.14 23.45
N GLY A 66 2.71 12.25 22.13
CA GLY A 66 3.71 11.50 21.34
C GLY A 66 3.44 10.00 21.31
N VAL A 67 2.17 9.60 21.22
CA VAL A 67 1.75 8.21 21.17
C VAL A 67 0.89 7.91 19.94
N LEU A 68 0.95 6.66 19.48
CA LEU A 68 0.08 6.12 18.44
C LEU A 68 -0.86 5.09 19.07
N GLU A 69 -2.16 5.22 18.80
CA GLU A 69 -3.14 4.21 19.20
C GLU A 69 -3.29 3.15 18.11
N LEU A 70 -3.09 1.87 18.47
CA LEU A 70 -3.32 0.72 17.59
C LEU A 70 -4.06 -0.39 18.34
N GLY A 71 -5.25 -0.73 17.84
CA GLY A 71 -6.04 -1.82 18.41
C GLY A 71 -6.38 -1.65 19.88
N GLY A 72 -6.62 -0.44 20.34
CA GLY A 72 -6.93 -0.09 21.73
C GLY A 72 -5.73 -0.04 22.68
N LYS A 73 -4.50 -0.08 22.14
CA LYS A 73 -3.25 0.12 22.89
C LYS A 73 -2.53 1.35 22.40
N GLU A 74 -1.86 2.03 23.33
CA GLU A 74 -1.00 3.18 23.04
C GLU A 74 0.46 2.73 22.96
N TYR A 75 1.15 3.21 21.92
CA TYR A 75 2.57 2.96 21.68
C TYR A 75 3.31 4.28 21.58
N LYS A 76 4.46 4.39 22.25
CA LYS A 76 5.28 5.61 22.19
C LYS A 76 5.95 5.73 20.83
N MET A 77 5.77 6.89 20.20
CA MET A 77 6.43 7.20 18.94
C MET A 77 7.93 7.43 19.13
N LEU A 78 8.75 6.87 18.25
CA LEU A 78 10.20 7.07 18.19
C LEU A 78 10.58 8.43 17.63
N ASP A 79 9.71 9.01 16.83
CA ASP A 79 9.94 10.28 16.14
C ASP A 79 8.59 11.02 16.02
N MET A 80 8.56 12.26 16.48
CA MET A 80 7.37 13.13 16.47
C MET A 80 7.55 14.36 15.60
N ASN A 81 8.64 14.45 14.84
CA ASN A 81 8.89 15.58 13.96
C ASN A 81 8.18 15.41 12.62
N PHE A 82 6.92 15.87 12.54
CA PHE A 82 6.06 15.85 11.37
C PHE A 82 5.72 17.27 10.88
N PRO A 83 6.69 18.04 10.37
CA PRO A 83 6.49 19.47 10.09
C PRO A 83 5.46 19.79 9.01
N THR A 84 5.12 18.79 8.18
CA THR A 84 4.15 18.93 7.08
C THR A 84 2.79 18.29 7.37
N VAL A 85 2.60 17.72 8.58
CA VAL A 85 1.34 17.09 8.98
C VAL A 85 0.55 18.04 9.87
N ASP A 86 -0.63 18.47 9.39
CA ASP A 86 -1.60 19.20 10.23
C ASP A 86 -2.45 18.17 11.00
N PRO A 87 -2.45 18.17 12.35
CA PRO A 87 -3.28 17.25 13.14
C PRO A 87 -4.79 17.34 12.84
N LYS A 88 -5.27 18.47 12.32
CA LYS A 88 -6.68 18.67 11.96
C LYS A 88 -7.04 18.05 10.61
N ASP A 89 -6.10 18.00 9.68
CA ASP A 89 -6.25 17.32 8.40
C ASP A 89 -4.93 16.64 8.00
N PRO A 90 -4.58 15.53 8.64
CA PRO A 90 -3.24 14.93 8.53
C PRO A 90 -2.93 14.36 7.15
N TYR A 91 -3.92 14.26 6.26
CA TYR A 91 -3.75 13.74 4.90
C TYR A 91 -3.72 14.83 3.83
N ALA A 92 -3.91 16.10 4.18
CA ALA A 92 -3.73 17.20 3.24
C ALA A 92 -2.26 17.33 2.85
N PHE A 93 -2.00 17.48 1.54
CA PHE A 93 -0.67 17.85 1.06
C PHE A 93 -0.41 19.33 1.32
N THR A 94 0.83 19.66 1.70
CA THR A 94 1.29 21.04 1.59
C THR A 94 1.45 21.43 0.11
N PRO A 95 1.55 22.73 -0.23
CA PRO A 95 1.81 23.14 -1.60
C PRO A 95 3.07 22.50 -2.21
N GLU A 96 4.14 22.36 -1.40
CA GLU A 96 5.40 21.74 -1.83
C GLU A 96 5.24 20.23 -2.06
N GLU A 97 4.50 19.54 -1.19
CA GLU A 97 4.20 18.11 -1.37
C GLU A 97 3.35 17.87 -2.62
N ALA A 98 2.36 18.74 -2.88
CA ALA A 98 1.53 18.67 -4.08
C ALA A 98 2.37 18.89 -5.35
N ASP A 99 3.32 19.86 -5.36
CA ASP A 99 4.25 20.08 -6.47
C ASP A 99 5.15 18.84 -6.70
N ILE A 100 5.66 18.23 -5.64
CA ILE A 100 6.45 17.00 -5.74
C ILE A 100 5.61 15.88 -6.39
N MET A 101 4.38 15.68 -5.94
CA MET A 101 3.49 14.66 -6.49
C MET A 101 3.18 14.91 -7.97
N GLU A 102 2.88 16.15 -8.36
CA GLU A 102 2.65 16.51 -9.76
C GLU A 102 3.89 16.25 -10.63
N ARG A 103 5.08 16.61 -10.14
CA ARG A 103 6.34 16.35 -10.86
C ARG A 103 6.63 14.87 -11.02
N LEU A 104 6.40 14.06 -9.96
CA LEU A 104 6.55 12.61 -10.02
C LEU A 104 5.56 12.00 -11.02
N GLU A 105 4.27 12.34 -10.94
CA GLU A 105 3.27 11.87 -11.91
C GLU A 105 3.68 12.21 -13.34
N ARG A 106 4.08 13.45 -13.60
CA ARG A 106 4.52 13.90 -14.91
C ARG A 106 5.76 13.13 -15.39
N ALA A 107 6.73 12.87 -14.52
CA ALA A 107 7.94 12.13 -14.88
C ALA A 107 7.60 10.67 -15.28
N PHE A 108 6.72 9.99 -14.53
CA PHE A 108 6.27 8.63 -14.87
C PHE A 108 5.43 8.61 -16.16
N MET A 109 4.51 9.55 -16.33
CA MET A 109 3.65 9.61 -17.51
C MET A 109 4.43 9.93 -18.80
N ASN A 110 5.50 10.71 -18.72
CA ASN A 110 6.31 11.09 -19.88
C ASN A 110 7.50 10.12 -20.13
N CYS A 111 7.69 9.10 -19.31
CA CYS A 111 8.72 8.10 -19.55
C CYS A 111 8.27 7.10 -20.63
N GLU A 112 8.71 7.28 -21.88
CA GLU A 112 8.32 6.43 -23.02
C GLU A 112 8.56 4.95 -22.77
N LYS A 113 9.72 4.60 -22.24
CA LYS A 113 10.07 3.19 -21.94
C LYS A 113 9.11 2.58 -20.93
N LEU A 114 8.74 3.31 -19.87
CA LEU A 114 7.76 2.86 -18.88
C LEU A 114 6.38 2.68 -19.56
N GLN A 115 5.95 3.63 -20.37
CA GLN A 115 4.68 3.53 -21.08
C GLN A 115 4.62 2.35 -22.05
N GLN A 116 5.72 2.02 -22.71
CA GLN A 116 5.82 0.82 -23.56
C GLN A 116 5.71 -0.47 -22.73
N HIS A 117 6.40 -0.55 -21.56
CA HIS A 117 6.29 -1.68 -20.66
C HIS A 117 4.88 -1.86 -20.11
N MET A 118 4.23 -0.76 -19.71
CA MET A 118 2.84 -0.80 -19.22
C MET A 118 1.86 -1.28 -20.28
N LYS A 119 1.98 -0.79 -21.54
CA LYS A 119 1.18 -1.28 -22.67
C LYS A 119 1.40 -2.76 -22.94
N PHE A 120 2.64 -3.25 -22.84
CA PHE A 120 2.94 -4.67 -22.98
C PHE A 120 2.28 -5.50 -21.86
N LEU A 121 2.41 -5.08 -20.60
CA LEU A 121 1.78 -5.75 -19.46
C LEU A 121 0.26 -5.82 -19.59
N LEU A 122 -0.38 -4.74 -20.04
CA LEU A 122 -1.83 -4.72 -20.29
C LEU A 122 -2.25 -5.64 -21.43
N ALA A 123 -1.42 -5.74 -22.48
CA ALA A 123 -1.75 -6.56 -23.66
C ALA A 123 -1.50 -8.06 -23.44
N LYS A 124 -0.50 -8.44 -22.63
CA LYS A 124 -0.03 -9.81 -22.48
C LYS A 124 -0.14 -10.37 -21.05
N GLY A 125 -0.20 -9.48 -20.06
CA GLY A 125 -0.32 -9.84 -18.65
C GLY A 125 -1.76 -10.07 -18.20
N SER A 126 -1.90 -10.71 -17.06
CA SER A 126 -3.13 -10.85 -16.28
C SER A 126 -2.76 -11.19 -14.83
N LEU A 127 -3.72 -11.13 -13.92
CA LEU A 127 -3.50 -11.53 -12.52
C LEU A 127 -3.30 -13.03 -12.35
N TYR A 128 -3.76 -13.83 -13.31
CA TYR A 128 -3.50 -15.27 -13.41
C TYR A 128 -3.48 -15.71 -14.87
N LYS A 129 -2.94 -16.89 -15.15
CA LYS A 129 -2.96 -17.51 -16.47
C LYS A 129 -2.98 -19.03 -16.35
N VAL A 130 -3.75 -19.68 -17.20
CA VAL A 130 -3.69 -21.13 -17.38
C VAL A 130 -2.88 -21.41 -18.64
N TYR A 131 -1.81 -22.20 -18.51
CA TYR A 131 -0.97 -22.61 -19.61
C TYR A 131 -0.53 -24.06 -19.45
N ASN A 132 -0.73 -24.90 -20.46
CA ASN A 132 -0.45 -26.34 -20.41
C ASN A 132 -1.03 -27.02 -19.16
N ASN A 133 -2.29 -26.77 -18.83
CA ASN A 133 -2.99 -27.22 -17.62
C ASN A 133 -2.37 -26.78 -16.29
N ASN A 134 -1.40 -25.85 -16.30
CA ASN A 134 -0.89 -25.24 -15.09
C ASN A 134 -1.56 -23.89 -14.83
N LEU A 135 -2.06 -23.70 -13.61
CA LEU A 135 -2.54 -22.42 -13.15
C LEU A 135 -1.36 -21.61 -12.59
N LEU A 136 -1.09 -20.48 -13.23
CA LEU A 136 -0.01 -19.56 -12.86
C LEU A 136 -0.63 -18.29 -12.28
N TYR A 137 -0.25 -17.92 -11.08
CA TYR A 137 -0.66 -16.69 -10.42
C TYR A 137 0.40 -16.23 -9.42
N HIS A 138 0.32 -14.97 -8.99
CA HIS A 138 1.21 -14.41 -7.97
C HIS A 138 0.46 -14.22 -6.66
N GLY A 139 1.09 -14.57 -5.54
CA GLY A 139 0.55 -14.37 -4.21
C GLY A 139 -0.28 -15.56 -3.72
N CYS A 140 -1.57 -15.36 -3.49
CA CYS A 140 -2.43 -16.37 -2.89
C CYS A 140 -3.85 -16.34 -3.48
N VAL A 141 -4.59 -17.43 -3.33
CA VAL A 141 -6.05 -17.41 -3.41
C VAL A 141 -6.59 -17.08 -2.02
N PRO A 142 -7.30 -15.97 -1.79
CA PRO A 142 -7.82 -15.65 -0.47
C PRO A 142 -8.73 -16.75 0.07
N LEU A 143 -8.34 -17.34 1.21
CA LEU A 143 -9.06 -18.42 1.89
C LEU A 143 -9.50 -18.00 3.29
N ASN A 144 -10.55 -18.64 3.77
CA ASN A 144 -10.91 -18.70 5.18
C ASN A 144 -10.04 -19.74 5.91
N LYS A 145 -10.04 -19.73 7.24
CA LYS A 145 -9.26 -20.68 8.05
C LYS A 145 -9.66 -22.15 7.89
N ASP A 146 -10.86 -22.40 7.37
CA ASP A 146 -11.38 -23.74 7.06
C ASP A 146 -11.05 -24.23 5.65
N GLY A 147 -10.25 -23.44 4.88
CA GLY A 147 -9.85 -23.76 3.51
C GLY A 147 -10.90 -23.38 2.44
N THR A 148 -12.06 -22.87 2.81
CA THR A 148 -13.04 -22.38 1.84
C THR A 148 -12.62 -21.05 1.22
N PHE A 149 -13.09 -20.77 -0.01
CA PHE A 149 -12.82 -19.48 -0.66
C PHE A 149 -13.41 -18.32 0.14
N LYS A 150 -12.57 -17.33 0.46
CA LYS A 150 -13.03 -16.09 1.09
C LYS A 150 -13.89 -15.28 0.13
N GLU A 151 -15.08 -14.89 0.57
CA GLU A 151 -15.90 -13.92 -0.15
C GLU A 151 -15.39 -12.51 0.13
N VAL A 152 -15.18 -11.74 -0.93
CA VAL A 152 -14.63 -10.37 -0.88
C VAL A 152 -15.59 -9.44 -1.60
N GLU A 153 -15.98 -8.38 -0.92
CA GLU A 153 -16.79 -7.33 -1.52
C GLU A 153 -15.95 -6.38 -2.36
N ILE A 154 -16.33 -6.22 -3.61
CA ILE A 154 -15.75 -5.23 -4.53
C ILE A 154 -16.89 -4.37 -5.08
N TYR A 155 -16.92 -3.11 -4.67
CA TYR A 155 -17.95 -2.14 -5.09
C TYR A 155 -19.38 -2.66 -4.97
N GLY A 156 -19.73 -3.21 -3.79
CA GLY A 156 -21.08 -3.67 -3.44
C GLY A 156 -21.46 -5.05 -3.99
N LYS A 157 -20.53 -5.80 -4.57
CA LYS A 157 -20.75 -7.17 -5.03
C LYS A 157 -19.72 -8.13 -4.46
N GLN A 158 -20.18 -9.34 -4.13
CA GLN A 158 -19.34 -10.40 -3.56
C GLN A 158 -18.68 -11.23 -4.66
N TYR A 159 -17.38 -11.48 -4.50
CA TYR A 159 -16.55 -12.28 -5.39
C TYR A 159 -15.66 -13.22 -4.60
N LYS A 160 -15.34 -14.40 -5.17
CA LYS A 160 -14.41 -15.37 -4.59
C LYS A 160 -13.69 -16.17 -5.66
N GLY A 161 -12.57 -16.77 -5.33
CA GLY A 161 -11.78 -17.61 -6.23
C GLY A 161 -11.49 -16.91 -7.56
N LYS A 162 -11.72 -17.59 -8.68
CA LYS A 162 -11.50 -17.05 -10.03
C LYS A 162 -12.23 -15.73 -10.29
N ALA A 163 -13.50 -15.63 -9.85
CA ALA A 163 -14.29 -14.41 -10.08
C ALA A 163 -13.69 -13.17 -9.40
N LEU A 164 -13.02 -13.32 -8.26
CA LEU A 164 -12.27 -12.24 -7.62
C LEU A 164 -11.10 -11.78 -8.49
N TYR A 165 -10.31 -12.70 -9.03
CA TYR A 165 -9.22 -12.35 -9.95
C TYR A 165 -9.72 -11.62 -11.20
N ASP A 166 -10.80 -12.12 -11.80
CA ASP A 166 -11.37 -11.56 -13.03
C ASP A 166 -11.87 -10.13 -12.82
N ILE A 167 -12.55 -9.84 -11.69
CA ILE A 167 -13.05 -8.49 -11.42
C ILE A 167 -11.91 -7.52 -11.10
N LEU A 168 -10.90 -7.95 -10.35
CA LEU A 168 -9.73 -7.13 -10.05
C LEU A 168 -8.94 -6.80 -11.33
N ASP A 169 -8.68 -7.78 -12.21
CA ASP A 169 -8.03 -7.55 -13.51
C ASP A 169 -8.84 -6.58 -14.39
N ASN A 170 -10.17 -6.68 -14.36
CA ASN A 170 -11.04 -5.76 -15.08
C ASN A 170 -10.88 -4.31 -14.60
N TYR A 171 -10.86 -4.07 -13.28
CA TYR A 171 -10.66 -2.73 -12.73
C TYR A 171 -9.25 -2.19 -13.02
N VAL A 172 -8.22 -3.00 -12.95
CA VAL A 172 -6.85 -2.59 -13.36
C VAL A 172 -6.88 -2.09 -14.81
N ARG A 173 -7.53 -2.83 -15.72
CA ARG A 173 -7.64 -2.40 -17.15
C ARG A 173 -8.43 -1.11 -17.29
N LYS A 174 -9.55 -0.95 -16.58
CA LYS A 174 -10.32 0.30 -16.56
C LYS A 174 -9.47 1.50 -16.14
N GLY A 175 -8.57 1.34 -15.18
CA GLY A 175 -7.64 2.39 -14.74
C GLY A 175 -6.77 2.97 -15.87
N PHE A 176 -6.51 2.17 -16.90
CA PHE A 176 -5.73 2.59 -18.08
C PHE A 176 -6.59 3.05 -19.26
N VAL A 177 -7.67 2.32 -19.57
CA VAL A 177 -8.36 2.50 -20.87
C VAL A 177 -9.74 3.14 -20.76
N ALA A 178 -10.32 3.27 -19.57
CA ALA A 178 -11.65 3.86 -19.44
C ALA A 178 -11.67 5.31 -19.90
N VAL A 179 -12.65 5.65 -20.74
CA VAL A 179 -12.89 7.02 -21.19
C VAL A 179 -13.52 7.84 -20.07
N ASP A 180 -14.46 7.25 -19.35
CA ASP A 180 -15.09 7.86 -18.18
C ASP A 180 -14.09 8.09 -17.06
N LYS A 181 -14.03 9.32 -16.54
CA LYS A 181 -13.05 9.73 -15.53
C LYS A 181 -13.26 9.00 -14.21
N ALA A 182 -14.52 8.81 -13.77
CA ALA A 182 -14.84 8.16 -12.51
C ALA A 182 -14.48 6.66 -12.56
N GLU A 183 -14.77 5.98 -13.67
CA GLU A 183 -14.36 4.58 -13.85
C GLU A 183 -12.85 4.41 -13.92
N ARG A 184 -12.14 5.37 -14.50
CA ARG A 184 -10.66 5.37 -14.51
C ARG A 184 -10.08 5.56 -13.12
N GLU A 185 -10.66 6.45 -12.32
CA GLU A 185 -10.23 6.71 -10.95
C GLU A 185 -10.46 5.48 -10.06
N LYS A 186 -11.64 4.86 -10.15
CA LYS A 186 -11.91 3.57 -9.48
C LYS A 186 -10.89 2.50 -9.84
N GLY A 187 -10.51 2.42 -11.12
CA GLY A 187 -9.50 1.47 -11.58
C GLY A 187 -8.11 1.76 -11.01
N ARG A 188 -7.71 3.03 -10.91
CA ARG A 188 -6.44 3.46 -10.30
C ARG A 188 -6.41 3.14 -8.81
N ASP A 189 -7.47 3.48 -8.08
CA ASP A 189 -7.57 3.21 -6.65
C ASP A 189 -7.65 1.70 -6.36
N MET A 190 -8.24 0.92 -7.28
CA MET A 190 -8.20 -0.54 -7.22
C MET A 190 -6.79 -1.12 -7.39
N MET A 191 -5.90 -0.50 -8.18
CA MET A 191 -4.50 -0.93 -8.26
C MET A 191 -3.80 -0.77 -6.90
N TRP A 192 -4.07 0.32 -6.17
CA TRP A 192 -3.57 0.48 -4.82
C TRP A 192 -4.18 -0.54 -3.83
N TYR A 193 -5.49 -0.82 -3.93
CA TYR A 193 -6.15 -1.89 -3.16
C TYR A 193 -5.44 -3.23 -3.35
N ILE A 194 -5.16 -3.62 -4.59
CA ILE A 194 -4.47 -4.87 -4.91
C ILE A 194 -3.07 -4.92 -4.29
N TRP A 195 -2.40 -3.78 -4.17
CA TRP A 195 -1.05 -3.65 -3.62
C TRP A 195 -0.98 -3.99 -2.12
N LEU A 196 -2.01 -3.68 -1.31
CA LEU A 196 -1.87 -3.76 0.15
C LEU A 196 -3.11 -4.25 0.93
N ASN A 197 -4.26 -4.51 0.29
CA ASN A 197 -5.43 -4.98 1.03
C ASN A 197 -5.28 -6.46 1.44
N GLU A 198 -5.71 -6.80 2.66
CA GLU A 198 -5.66 -8.16 3.20
C GLU A 198 -6.45 -9.20 2.38
N ASN A 199 -7.42 -8.74 1.60
CA ASN A 199 -8.24 -9.57 0.71
C ASN A 199 -7.68 -9.62 -0.73
N SER A 200 -6.55 -8.95 -0.97
CA SER A 200 -5.91 -8.98 -2.28
C SER A 200 -5.19 -10.30 -2.52
N PRO A 201 -5.45 -10.96 -3.66
CA PRO A 201 -4.71 -12.16 -4.03
C PRO A 201 -3.22 -11.90 -4.29
N LEU A 202 -2.81 -10.67 -4.57
CA LEU A 202 -1.40 -10.33 -4.82
C LEU A 202 -0.64 -10.01 -3.54
N PHE A 203 -1.31 -9.53 -2.50
CA PHE A 203 -0.66 -9.11 -1.27
C PHE A 203 -0.52 -10.26 -0.25
N GLY A 204 -1.61 -10.97 0.03
CA GLY A 204 -1.63 -12.19 0.85
C GLY A 204 -1.23 -11.99 2.31
N LYS A 205 -1.42 -10.80 2.88
CA LYS A 205 -1.13 -10.44 4.27
C LYS A 205 -2.19 -9.49 4.82
N ASP A 206 -2.26 -9.39 6.15
CA ASP A 206 -3.23 -8.54 6.85
C ASP A 206 -2.91 -7.03 6.74
N LYS A 207 -1.64 -6.68 6.61
CA LYS A 207 -1.17 -5.28 6.52
C LYS A 207 0.25 -5.19 5.97
N MET A 208 0.62 -3.98 5.56
CA MET A 208 2.00 -3.58 5.35
C MET A 208 2.44 -2.72 6.53
N ALA A 209 3.33 -3.24 7.38
CA ALA A 209 3.75 -2.62 8.63
C ALA A 209 4.88 -1.58 8.44
N THR A 210 4.86 -0.83 7.34
CA THR A 210 5.92 0.15 7.03
C THR A 210 5.96 1.29 8.03
N PHE A 211 4.81 1.86 8.36
CA PHE A 211 4.70 2.94 9.33
C PHE A 211 5.20 2.49 10.71
N GLU A 212 4.71 1.35 11.18
CA GLU A 212 5.06 0.80 12.48
C GLU A 212 6.56 0.53 12.59
N ARG A 213 7.17 0.04 11.51
CA ARG A 213 8.63 -0.23 11.48
C ARG A 213 9.49 1.01 11.57
N TYR A 214 9.00 2.15 11.07
CA TYR A 214 9.72 3.42 11.18
C TYR A 214 9.52 4.09 12.53
N PHE A 215 8.30 4.06 13.06
CA PHE A 215 7.91 4.95 14.15
C PHE A 215 7.68 4.27 15.50
N LEU A 216 7.67 2.93 15.57
CA LEU A 216 7.46 2.18 16.81
C LEU A 216 8.62 1.23 17.11
N ALA A 217 8.93 1.06 18.41
CA ALA A 217 9.97 0.12 18.85
C ALA A 217 9.43 -1.30 19.03
N GLU A 218 8.15 -1.45 19.32
CA GLU A 218 7.50 -2.69 19.72
C GLU A 218 7.35 -3.66 18.54
N LYS A 219 8.08 -4.78 18.59
CA LYS A 219 8.15 -5.76 17.51
C LYS A 219 6.82 -6.44 17.17
N GLU A 220 5.90 -6.52 18.13
CA GLU A 220 4.56 -7.05 17.87
C GLU A 220 3.78 -6.20 16.87
N THR A 221 4.02 -4.88 16.81
CA THR A 221 3.38 -3.99 15.84
C THR A 221 3.89 -4.20 14.41
N HIS A 222 5.11 -4.72 14.27
CA HIS A 222 5.76 -5.00 12.98
C HIS A 222 5.32 -6.31 12.35
N LYS A 223 4.54 -7.14 13.07
CA LYS A 223 4.10 -8.45 12.61
C LYS A 223 3.06 -8.29 11.51
N GLU A 224 3.29 -8.99 10.41
CA GLU A 224 2.38 -9.13 9.27
C GLU A 224 1.90 -10.58 9.23
N VAL A 225 0.59 -10.79 9.32
CA VAL A 225 -0.02 -12.13 9.34
C VAL A 225 -0.38 -12.53 7.91
N LYS A 226 0.11 -13.68 7.47
CA LYS A 226 -0.19 -14.22 6.14
C LYS A 226 -1.64 -14.68 6.03
N ASN A 227 -2.17 -14.66 4.80
CA ASN A 227 -3.48 -15.26 4.50
C ASN A 227 -3.47 -16.76 4.84
N PRO A 228 -4.59 -17.34 5.33
CA PRO A 228 -4.70 -18.76 5.62
C PRO A 228 -4.31 -19.70 4.47
N TYR A 229 -4.38 -19.23 3.22
CA TYR A 229 -3.88 -19.94 2.05
C TYR A 229 -2.48 -20.53 2.26
N TYR A 230 -1.57 -19.79 2.88
CA TYR A 230 -0.18 -20.25 3.08
C TYR A 230 -0.05 -21.38 4.12
N ASP A 231 -1.04 -21.56 4.97
CA ASP A 231 -1.11 -22.67 5.93
C ASP A 231 -1.70 -23.94 5.30
N MET A 232 -2.33 -23.81 4.11
CA MET A 232 -3.02 -24.88 3.38
C MET A 232 -2.20 -25.45 2.21
N LEU A 233 -0.99 -24.96 1.96
CA LEU A 233 -0.17 -25.37 0.79
C LEU A 233 0.20 -26.85 0.76
N GLU A 234 0.10 -27.56 1.88
CA GLU A 234 0.36 -29.01 1.97
C GLU A 234 -0.93 -29.83 2.13
N ASN A 235 -2.10 -29.18 2.03
CA ASN A 235 -3.39 -29.84 2.19
C ASN A 235 -4.00 -30.15 0.81
N GLU A 236 -3.87 -31.40 0.37
CA GLU A 236 -4.34 -31.86 -0.94
C GLU A 236 -5.87 -31.74 -1.12
N GLU A 237 -6.66 -31.70 -0.03
CA GLU A 237 -8.12 -31.55 -0.11
C GLU A 237 -8.53 -30.09 -0.43
N VAL A 238 -7.64 -29.13 -0.19
CA VAL A 238 -7.89 -27.69 -0.37
C VAL A 238 -7.34 -27.19 -1.71
N LEU A 239 -6.22 -27.76 -2.17
CA LEU A 239 -5.55 -27.40 -3.41
C LEU A 239 -6.05 -28.23 -4.60
#